data_fa4fbb4a0a409f5fef48f1854185d311
#
_entry.id   fa4fbb4a0a409f5fef48f1854185d311
#
_cell.length_a   1.000
_cell.length_b   1.000
_cell.length_c   1.000
_cell.angle_alpha   90.00
_cell.angle_beta   90.00
_cell.angle_gamma   90.00
#
_symmetry.space_group_name_H-M   'P 1'
#
loop_
_entity.id
_entity.type
_entity.pdbx_description
1 polymer ?
#
loop_
_entity_poly.entity_id
_entity_poly.type
_entity_poly.pdbx_seq_one_letter_code
_entity_poly.pdbx_strand_id
1 'polypeptide(L)'
;MNGEKIYNKKHKSGDNMNIYIILTAILLLLDISCAVSLIFIERRDSTTTWAWLLVLAIFPFLGFILYICLGQNISKEKIFSKKAKIDKNKLKHILDKFKSTYDSSKKDQYYLDLIKMNYNTNGSVYTDNNSVKTYINGEDKFRDLIDDIKDAVSFINIQYYIFRCDDLGMEILNLLGKKVSEGVEVRLLVDGMGSNSLKKKNIKYIKSLGIKFSFFFPSIFSFINLRINYRNHRKIVIIDGRTGYVGGFNVGNEYVNKGKQFDFWRDTHLRIKGDAVLELQKRFTLDWEYAAKESIDEKQYVLTKLTPSDDETYVLSDLFLDAIKQHKNELMSKNNKFNSNINSSKPSTPANYLKTFNKVGIQVISSGPDNLEEYIRNSYLKIINNARKNIYIQTPYLVPDEPMIMALKLAASSGVDVRIMVPDEADHFFMAYALSASIDTLIKSGIKFYRYKKGFIHAKTICADGCVCSIGTANLDIRSFKLNFEINAIIYDSDVTSYNENIFINDMNDCRFLSIEDHNKRSFKTKTLESIVKLIFPLL
;
A
#
# COMPACT_ATOMS: atom_id res chain seq x y z
N MET A 1 -69.16 -5.97 -24.61
CA MET A 1 -68.01 -5.17 -24.01
C MET A 1 -67.24 -5.87 -22.89
N ASN A 2 -67.82 -6.81 -22.13
CA ASN A 2 -67.05 -7.49 -21.03
C ASN A 2 -66.17 -8.66 -21.49
N GLY A 3 -66.51 -9.35 -22.62
CA GLY A 3 -65.71 -10.47 -23.13
C GLY A 3 -64.34 -10.07 -23.75
N GLU A 4 -64.28 -8.97 -24.47
CA GLU A 4 -63.04 -8.47 -25.10
C GLU A 4 -62.00 -7.95 -24.07
N LYS A 5 -62.48 -7.36 -22.96
CA LYS A 5 -61.60 -6.92 -21.88
C LYS A 5 -60.94 -8.09 -21.14
N ILE A 6 -61.66 -9.23 -21.01
CA ILE A 6 -61.12 -10.44 -20.36
C ILE A 6 -60.15 -11.17 -21.29
N TYR A 7 -60.44 -11.22 -22.59
CA TYR A 7 -59.58 -11.83 -23.59
C TYR A 7 -58.24 -11.06 -23.74
N ASN A 8 -58.28 -9.73 -23.83
CA ASN A 8 -57.10 -8.87 -23.89
C ASN A 8 -56.27 -8.89 -22.59
N LYS A 9 -56.87 -9.11 -21.42
CA LYS A 9 -56.17 -9.25 -20.14
C LYS A 9 -55.44 -10.59 -20.02
N LYS A 10 -56.04 -11.68 -20.54
CA LYS A 10 -55.39 -13.00 -20.60
C LYS A 10 -54.24 -13.05 -21.62
N HIS A 11 -54.38 -12.41 -22.79
CA HIS A 11 -53.33 -12.35 -23.79
C HIS A 11 -52.12 -11.52 -23.28
N LYS A 12 -52.33 -10.34 -22.67
CA LYS A 12 -51.26 -9.57 -22.03
C LYS A 12 -50.59 -10.31 -20.87
N SER A 13 -51.29 -11.13 -20.12
CA SER A 13 -50.73 -11.95 -19.05
C SER A 13 -49.88 -13.09 -19.61
N GLY A 14 -50.28 -13.72 -20.74
CA GLY A 14 -49.49 -14.76 -21.41
C GLY A 14 -48.21 -14.22 -22.05
N ASP A 15 -48.26 -13.05 -22.68
CA ASP A 15 -47.11 -12.41 -23.30
C ASP A 15 -46.08 -12.00 -22.25
N ASN A 16 -46.52 -11.45 -21.11
CA ASN A 16 -45.64 -11.13 -19.99
C ASN A 16 -44.98 -12.39 -19.39
N MET A 17 -45.72 -13.50 -19.26
CA MET A 17 -45.20 -14.77 -18.77
C MET A 17 -44.08 -15.31 -19.69
N ASN A 18 -44.28 -15.25 -21.01
CA ASN A 18 -43.27 -15.67 -21.99
C ASN A 18 -42.02 -14.80 -21.94
N ILE A 19 -42.16 -13.48 -21.75
CA ILE A 19 -41.01 -12.56 -21.60
C ILE A 19 -40.21 -12.90 -20.34
N TYR A 20 -40.85 -13.17 -19.20
CA TYR A 20 -40.18 -13.59 -17.97
C TYR A 20 -39.41 -14.90 -18.13
N ILE A 21 -39.98 -15.89 -18.79
CA ILE A 21 -39.33 -17.17 -19.08
C ILE A 21 -38.09 -16.98 -19.96
N ILE A 22 -38.21 -16.18 -21.02
CA ILE A 22 -37.08 -15.88 -21.93
C ILE A 22 -35.96 -15.14 -21.18
N LEU A 23 -36.28 -14.11 -20.38
CA LEU A 23 -35.32 -13.39 -19.60
C LEU A 23 -34.59 -14.29 -18.57
N THR A 24 -35.35 -15.17 -17.90
CA THR A 24 -34.79 -16.14 -16.95
C THR A 24 -33.83 -17.12 -17.64
N ALA A 25 -34.24 -17.63 -18.82
CA ALA A 25 -33.39 -18.52 -19.61
C ALA A 25 -32.11 -17.85 -20.09
N ILE A 26 -32.16 -16.59 -20.53
CA ILE A 26 -30.99 -15.82 -20.92
C ILE A 26 -30.03 -15.62 -19.72
N LEU A 27 -30.55 -15.28 -18.53
CA LEU A 27 -29.76 -15.10 -17.32
C LEU A 27 -29.08 -16.40 -16.89
N LEU A 28 -29.77 -17.54 -16.94
CA LEU A 28 -29.20 -18.85 -16.64
C LEU A 28 -28.08 -19.23 -17.64
N LEU A 29 -28.27 -18.93 -18.93
CA LEU A 29 -27.23 -19.14 -19.94
C LEU A 29 -25.99 -18.28 -19.68
N LEU A 30 -26.16 -17.03 -19.22
CA LEU A 30 -25.07 -16.16 -18.84
C LEU A 30 -24.35 -16.70 -17.61
N ASP A 31 -25.04 -17.17 -16.57
CA ASP A 31 -24.44 -17.79 -15.38
C ASP A 31 -23.63 -19.05 -15.74
N ILE A 32 -24.20 -19.92 -16.59
CA ILE A 32 -23.50 -21.11 -17.09
C ILE A 32 -22.24 -20.71 -17.88
N SER A 33 -22.35 -19.70 -18.73
CA SER A 33 -21.18 -19.17 -19.47
C SER A 33 -20.09 -18.66 -18.56
N CYS A 34 -20.46 -17.95 -17.46
CA CYS A 34 -19.50 -17.52 -16.43
C CYS A 34 -18.87 -18.72 -15.72
N ALA A 35 -19.65 -19.74 -15.36
CA ALA A 35 -19.13 -20.95 -14.71
C ALA A 35 -18.14 -21.70 -15.63
N VAL A 36 -18.46 -21.83 -16.91
CA VAL A 36 -17.54 -22.41 -17.92
C VAL A 36 -16.27 -21.57 -18.06
N SER A 37 -16.40 -20.25 -18.11
CA SER A 37 -15.24 -19.34 -18.15
C SER A 37 -14.34 -19.50 -16.91
N LEU A 38 -14.93 -19.57 -15.72
CA LEU A 38 -14.22 -19.79 -14.46
C LEU A 38 -13.40 -21.09 -14.47
N ILE A 39 -13.98 -22.18 -14.95
CA ILE A 39 -13.36 -23.50 -14.91
C ILE A 39 -12.27 -23.64 -15.99
N PHE A 40 -12.56 -23.25 -17.23
CA PHE A 40 -11.73 -23.61 -18.38
C PHE A 40 -10.82 -22.47 -18.86
N ILE A 41 -11.18 -21.20 -18.63
CA ILE A 41 -10.46 -20.06 -19.20
C ILE A 41 -9.60 -19.36 -18.14
N GLU A 42 -10.13 -19.12 -16.94
CA GLU A 42 -9.46 -18.29 -15.94
C GLU A 42 -8.37 -18.99 -15.14
N ARG A 43 -8.36 -20.32 -15.08
CA ARG A 43 -7.34 -21.17 -14.42
C ARG A 43 -6.95 -20.67 -13.02
N ARG A 44 -7.95 -20.35 -12.19
CA ARG A 44 -7.75 -19.93 -10.80
C ARG A 44 -7.36 -21.10 -9.90
N ASP A 45 -6.93 -20.77 -8.69
CA ASP A 45 -6.85 -21.76 -7.63
C ASP A 45 -8.24 -22.39 -7.38
N SER A 46 -8.26 -23.65 -6.95
CA SER A 46 -9.48 -24.41 -6.77
C SER A 46 -10.44 -23.80 -5.76
N THR A 47 -9.92 -23.19 -4.69
CA THR A 47 -10.72 -22.59 -3.61
C THR A 47 -11.51 -21.38 -4.12
N THR A 48 -10.84 -20.48 -4.84
CA THR A 48 -11.48 -19.31 -5.47
C THR A 48 -12.50 -19.73 -6.53
N THR A 49 -12.19 -20.76 -7.32
CA THR A 49 -13.11 -21.30 -8.34
C THR A 49 -14.39 -21.83 -7.71
N TRP A 50 -14.28 -22.68 -6.67
CA TRP A 50 -15.44 -23.19 -5.95
C TRP A 50 -16.26 -22.10 -5.27
N ALA A 51 -15.61 -21.11 -4.67
CA ALA A 51 -16.30 -19.98 -4.04
C ALA A 51 -17.16 -19.21 -5.04
N TRP A 52 -16.64 -18.91 -6.24
CA TRP A 52 -17.42 -18.26 -7.30
C TRP A 52 -18.53 -19.13 -7.88
N LEU A 53 -18.27 -20.42 -8.08
CA LEU A 53 -19.33 -21.36 -8.52
C LEU A 53 -20.48 -21.42 -7.52
N LEU A 54 -20.16 -21.40 -6.22
CA LEU A 54 -21.17 -21.36 -5.16
C LEU A 54 -22.01 -20.08 -5.21
N VAL A 55 -21.35 -18.92 -5.38
CA VAL A 55 -22.03 -17.61 -5.48
C VAL A 55 -22.95 -17.57 -6.71
N LEU A 56 -22.51 -18.06 -7.88
CA LEU A 56 -23.32 -18.14 -9.08
C LEU A 56 -24.51 -19.10 -8.90
N ALA A 57 -24.31 -20.25 -8.24
CA ALA A 57 -25.36 -21.25 -8.02
C ALA A 57 -26.45 -20.78 -7.01
N ILE A 58 -26.06 -20.11 -5.91
CA ILE A 58 -27.00 -19.66 -4.87
C ILE A 58 -27.71 -18.36 -5.28
N PHE A 59 -27.03 -17.45 -5.97
CA PHE A 59 -27.53 -16.15 -6.36
C PHE A 59 -27.38 -15.91 -7.87
N PRO A 60 -28.13 -16.64 -8.75
CA PRO A 60 -27.86 -16.65 -10.18
C PRO A 60 -27.78 -15.27 -10.84
N PHE A 61 -28.68 -14.35 -10.51
CA PHE A 61 -28.68 -13.00 -11.09
C PHE A 61 -27.67 -12.07 -10.40
N LEU A 62 -27.70 -12.03 -9.07
CA LEU A 62 -26.81 -11.18 -8.28
C LEU A 62 -25.37 -11.68 -8.37
N GLY A 63 -25.16 -13.00 -8.38
CA GLY A 63 -23.88 -13.65 -8.55
C GLY A 63 -23.21 -13.30 -9.89
N PHE A 64 -23.98 -13.27 -10.97
CA PHE A 64 -23.50 -12.81 -12.28
C PHE A 64 -22.99 -11.37 -12.24
N ILE A 65 -23.75 -10.44 -11.64
CA ILE A 65 -23.35 -9.04 -11.51
C ILE A 65 -22.08 -8.94 -10.64
N LEU A 66 -22.06 -9.63 -9.49
CA LEU A 66 -20.88 -9.65 -8.60
C LEU A 66 -19.67 -10.23 -9.31
N TYR A 67 -19.83 -11.29 -10.08
CA TYR A 67 -18.75 -11.91 -10.85
C TYR A 67 -18.17 -10.95 -11.90
N ILE A 68 -19.01 -10.26 -12.65
CA ILE A 68 -18.55 -9.28 -13.64
C ILE A 68 -17.80 -8.12 -12.95
N CYS A 69 -18.33 -7.62 -11.82
CA CYS A 69 -17.76 -6.46 -11.12
C CYS A 69 -16.50 -6.80 -10.33
N LEU A 70 -16.44 -7.95 -9.68
CA LEU A 70 -15.42 -8.31 -8.70
C LEU A 70 -14.61 -9.54 -9.12
N GLY A 71 -15.20 -10.42 -9.92
CA GLY A 71 -14.69 -11.75 -10.19
C GLY A 71 -13.75 -11.90 -11.38
N GLN A 72 -13.76 -11.02 -12.37
CA GLN A 72 -13.05 -11.27 -13.63
C GLN A 72 -11.52 -11.19 -13.51
N ASN A 73 -10.85 -12.31 -13.76
CA ASN A 73 -9.38 -12.39 -13.81
C ASN A 73 -8.81 -12.19 -15.23
N ILE A 74 -9.61 -12.52 -16.29
CA ILE A 74 -9.20 -12.33 -17.69
C ILE A 74 -8.86 -10.87 -17.99
N SER A 75 -9.55 -9.94 -17.34
CA SER A 75 -9.28 -8.52 -17.47
C SER A 75 -7.95 -8.10 -16.81
N LYS A 76 -7.43 -8.84 -15.81
CA LYS A 76 -6.15 -8.54 -15.16
C LYS A 76 -5.00 -8.59 -16.17
N GLU A 77 -4.84 -9.69 -16.88
CA GLU A 77 -3.79 -9.83 -17.90
C GLU A 77 -3.96 -8.83 -19.05
N LYS A 78 -5.18 -8.64 -19.57
CA LYS A 78 -5.44 -7.69 -20.66
C LYS A 78 -5.28 -6.24 -20.23
N ILE A 79 -5.75 -5.87 -19.02
CA ILE A 79 -5.70 -4.50 -18.51
C ILE A 79 -4.27 -4.08 -18.21
N PHE A 80 -3.47 -4.98 -17.64
CA PHE A 80 -2.14 -4.66 -17.14
C PHE A 80 -0.99 -5.16 -18.02
N SER A 81 -1.24 -6.03 -19.03
CA SER A 81 -0.19 -6.55 -19.92
C SER A 81 0.67 -5.44 -20.56
N LYS A 82 0.02 -4.37 -21.04
CA LYS A 82 0.72 -3.22 -21.62
C LYS A 82 1.57 -2.49 -20.57
N LYS A 83 1.03 -2.27 -19.36
CA LYS A 83 1.76 -1.65 -18.26
C LYS A 83 2.93 -2.51 -17.82
N ALA A 84 2.69 -3.80 -17.55
CA ALA A 84 3.71 -4.75 -17.15
C ALA A 84 4.86 -4.85 -18.16
N LYS A 85 4.55 -4.83 -19.47
CA LYS A 85 5.56 -4.85 -20.54
C LYS A 85 6.40 -3.57 -20.58
N ILE A 86 5.76 -2.40 -20.41
CA ILE A 86 6.45 -1.11 -20.36
C ILE A 86 7.34 -1.06 -19.12
N ASP A 87 6.81 -1.40 -17.95
CA ASP A 87 7.54 -1.42 -16.68
C ASP A 87 8.76 -2.37 -16.79
N LYS A 88 8.57 -3.59 -17.30
CA LYS A 88 9.64 -4.58 -17.47
C LYS A 88 10.76 -4.10 -18.41
N ASN A 89 10.44 -3.46 -19.52
CA ASN A 89 11.42 -2.96 -20.48
C ASN A 89 12.27 -1.83 -19.88
N LYS A 90 11.62 -0.87 -19.18
CA LYS A 90 12.31 0.23 -18.49
C LYS A 90 13.19 -0.31 -17.34
N LEU A 91 12.67 -1.25 -16.54
CA LEU A 91 13.40 -1.91 -15.47
C LEU A 91 14.67 -2.61 -15.97
N LYS A 92 14.60 -3.34 -17.07
CA LYS A 92 15.75 -4.03 -17.64
C LYS A 92 16.88 -3.07 -18.01
N HIS A 93 16.56 -1.93 -18.61
CA HIS A 93 17.57 -0.95 -19.01
C HIS A 93 18.30 -0.31 -17.80
N ILE A 94 17.59 -0.13 -16.69
CA ILE A 94 18.16 0.40 -15.45
C ILE A 94 18.99 -0.67 -14.74
N LEU A 95 18.53 -1.93 -14.69
CA LEU A 95 19.21 -3.06 -14.02
C LEU A 95 20.55 -3.40 -14.65
N ASP A 96 20.69 -3.30 -15.98
CA ASP A 96 21.96 -3.56 -16.66
C ASP A 96 23.07 -2.57 -16.24
N LYS A 97 22.70 -1.38 -15.73
CA LYS A 97 23.62 -0.40 -15.17
C LYS A 97 24.04 -0.68 -13.72
N PHE A 98 23.21 -1.41 -12.95
CA PHE A 98 23.43 -1.64 -11.51
C PHE A 98 24.11 -2.99 -11.18
N LYS A 99 24.37 -3.85 -12.16
CA LYS A 99 24.95 -5.17 -11.94
C LYS A 99 26.32 -5.22 -11.26
N SER A 100 27.02 -4.10 -11.14
CA SER A 100 28.42 -4.05 -10.69
C SER A 100 28.63 -3.70 -9.20
N THR A 101 27.59 -3.33 -8.45
CA THR A 101 27.78 -2.66 -7.14
C THR A 101 27.55 -3.56 -5.92
N TYR A 102 27.21 -4.84 -6.10
CA TYR A 102 26.93 -5.71 -4.95
C TYR A 102 28.18 -6.50 -4.51
N ASP A 103 28.82 -6.09 -3.43
CA ASP A 103 29.86 -6.87 -2.74
C ASP A 103 29.24 -7.79 -1.69
N SER A 104 29.23 -9.09 -2.00
CA SER A 104 28.66 -10.14 -1.13
C SER A 104 29.50 -10.44 0.12
N SER A 105 30.72 -9.88 0.24
CA SER A 105 31.70 -10.29 1.26
C SER A 105 31.47 -9.69 2.65
N LYS A 106 30.60 -8.70 2.79
CA LYS A 106 30.46 -7.91 4.03
C LYS A 106 29.17 -8.11 4.82
N LYS A 107 28.26 -9.06 4.45
CA LYS A 107 26.94 -9.18 5.08
C LYS A 107 26.58 -10.60 5.51
N ASP A 108 25.76 -10.67 6.57
CA ASP A 108 25.21 -11.91 7.09
C ASP A 108 24.57 -12.76 6.00
N GLN A 109 25.09 -13.99 5.82
CA GLN A 109 24.59 -15.00 4.89
C GLN A 109 23.07 -15.18 4.98
N TYR A 110 22.50 -14.88 6.14
CA TYR A 110 21.09 -15.03 6.49
C TYR A 110 20.14 -14.24 5.57
N TYR A 111 20.52 -13.05 5.09
CA TYR A 111 19.67 -12.22 4.23
C TYR A 111 20.11 -12.17 2.78
N LEU A 112 21.26 -12.72 2.45
CA LEU A 112 21.76 -12.77 1.08
C LEU A 112 20.74 -13.41 0.13
N ASP A 113 20.08 -14.47 0.58
CA ASP A 113 19.07 -15.17 -0.22
C ASP A 113 17.81 -14.34 -0.43
N LEU A 114 17.38 -13.57 0.59
CA LEU A 114 16.26 -12.64 0.46
C LEU A 114 16.60 -11.50 -0.51
N ILE A 115 17.78 -10.91 -0.36
CA ILE A 115 18.28 -9.85 -1.26
C ILE A 115 18.35 -10.37 -2.71
N LYS A 116 18.93 -11.55 -2.93
CA LYS A 116 19.01 -12.19 -4.25
C LYS A 116 17.64 -12.50 -4.83
N MET A 117 16.74 -13.06 -4.00
CA MET A 117 15.37 -13.36 -4.43
C MET A 117 14.66 -12.09 -4.90
N ASN A 118 14.69 -11.03 -4.11
CA ASN A 118 14.04 -9.76 -4.44
C ASN A 118 14.65 -9.12 -5.70
N TYR A 119 15.96 -9.20 -5.87
CA TYR A 119 16.61 -8.72 -7.09
C TYR A 119 16.19 -9.54 -8.32
N ASN A 120 16.20 -10.86 -8.24
CA ASN A 120 15.93 -11.76 -9.37
C ASN A 120 14.44 -11.71 -9.79
N THR A 121 13.52 -11.55 -8.84
CA THR A 121 12.07 -11.57 -9.11
C THR A 121 11.50 -10.20 -9.42
N ASN A 122 11.84 -9.19 -8.63
CA ASN A 122 11.27 -7.83 -8.72
C ASN A 122 12.22 -6.82 -9.39
N GLY A 123 13.51 -7.14 -9.51
CA GLY A 123 14.56 -6.20 -9.93
C GLY A 123 14.86 -5.13 -8.88
N SER A 124 14.54 -5.39 -7.62
CA SER A 124 14.78 -4.45 -6.52
C SER A 124 16.26 -4.42 -6.16
N VAL A 125 16.88 -3.26 -6.30
CA VAL A 125 18.31 -3.08 -6.01
C VAL A 125 18.52 -2.89 -4.52
N TYR A 126 19.49 -3.61 -3.95
CA TYR A 126 19.96 -3.37 -2.60
C TYR A 126 20.89 -2.14 -2.58
N THR A 127 20.66 -1.23 -1.64
CA THR A 127 21.51 -0.05 -1.43
C THR A 127 21.84 0.08 0.07
N ASP A 128 23.00 0.58 0.43
CA ASP A 128 23.44 0.72 1.84
C ASP A 128 23.93 2.13 2.22
N ASN A 129 23.88 3.05 1.30
CA ASN A 129 24.15 4.46 1.55
C ASN A 129 22.86 5.22 1.87
N ASN A 130 22.12 4.77 2.91
CA ASN A 130 20.86 5.38 3.28
C ASN A 130 20.86 5.86 4.72
N SER A 131 20.12 6.96 4.96
CA SER A 131 19.71 7.40 6.27
C SER A 131 18.21 7.17 6.46
N VAL A 132 17.81 6.61 7.60
CA VAL A 132 16.41 6.23 7.89
C VAL A 132 15.94 6.85 9.19
N LYS A 133 14.71 7.38 9.17
CA LYS A 133 13.96 7.83 10.34
C LYS A 133 12.59 7.19 10.34
N THR A 134 12.18 6.55 11.44
CA THR A 134 10.87 5.92 11.59
C THR A 134 9.93 6.83 12.36
N TYR A 135 8.71 7.02 11.86
CA TYR A 135 7.62 7.73 12.52
C TYR A 135 6.52 6.77 12.92
N ILE A 136 5.95 6.99 14.10
CA ILE A 136 4.84 6.19 14.65
C ILE A 136 3.55 7.00 14.81
N ASN A 137 3.61 8.31 14.65
CA ASN A 137 2.46 9.23 14.65
C ASN A 137 2.52 10.19 13.45
N GLY A 138 1.37 10.71 13.07
CA GLY A 138 1.26 11.59 11.92
C GLY A 138 1.80 13.00 12.16
N GLU A 139 1.68 13.52 13.39
CA GLU A 139 2.11 14.88 13.72
C GLU A 139 3.61 15.07 13.43
N ASP A 140 4.44 14.15 13.92
CA ASP A 140 5.89 14.19 13.69
C ASP A 140 6.24 13.97 12.21
N LYS A 141 5.56 13.02 11.57
CA LYS A 141 5.78 12.72 10.14
C LYS A 141 5.43 13.92 9.26
N PHE A 142 4.29 14.57 9.49
CA PHE A 142 3.86 15.69 8.65
C PHE A 142 4.61 16.97 8.96
N ARG A 143 5.07 17.20 10.21
CA ARG A 143 5.99 18.28 10.54
C ARG A 143 7.27 18.19 9.71
N ASP A 144 7.95 17.03 9.75
CA ASP A 144 9.19 16.83 9.00
C ASP A 144 8.95 16.88 7.47
N LEU A 145 7.81 16.36 6.99
CA LEU A 145 7.44 16.45 5.57
C LEU A 145 7.22 17.89 5.12
N ILE A 146 6.53 18.71 5.91
CA ILE A 146 6.29 20.13 5.62
C ILE A 146 7.63 20.88 5.56
N ASP A 147 8.56 20.59 6.47
CA ASP A 147 9.88 21.22 6.46
C ASP A 147 10.70 20.78 5.24
N ASP A 148 10.73 19.48 4.90
CA ASP A 148 11.39 19.02 3.67
C ASP A 148 10.76 19.62 2.39
N ILE A 149 9.44 19.84 2.34
CA ILE A 149 8.77 20.53 1.22
C ILE A 149 9.22 21.98 1.13
N LYS A 150 9.37 22.69 2.25
CA LYS A 150 9.88 24.08 2.26
C LYS A 150 11.29 24.18 1.67
N ASP A 151 12.11 23.15 1.93
CA ASP A 151 13.51 23.08 1.48
C ASP A 151 13.68 22.60 0.04
N ALA A 152 12.59 22.13 -0.62
CA ALA A 152 12.63 21.64 -1.99
C ALA A 152 13.08 22.73 -2.98
N VAL A 153 13.93 22.35 -3.94
CA VAL A 153 14.52 23.30 -4.91
C VAL A 153 14.28 22.92 -6.37
N SER A 154 13.97 21.66 -6.67
CA SER A 154 13.85 21.19 -8.05
C SER A 154 12.47 20.57 -8.33
N PHE A 155 12.11 19.50 -7.62
CA PHE A 155 10.83 18.86 -7.84
C PHE A 155 10.28 18.16 -6.59
N ILE A 156 8.95 18.01 -6.55
CA ILE A 156 8.22 17.26 -5.52
C ILE A 156 7.24 16.32 -6.23
N ASN A 157 7.39 15.02 -6.01
CA ASN A 157 6.47 13.99 -6.49
C ASN A 157 5.73 13.36 -5.32
N ILE A 158 4.41 13.42 -5.34
CA ILE A 158 3.54 12.97 -4.26
C ILE A 158 2.54 11.96 -4.77
N GLN A 159 2.44 10.81 -4.11
CA GLN A 159 1.46 9.77 -4.39
C GLN A 159 0.80 9.31 -3.10
N TYR A 160 -0.54 9.34 -3.06
CA TYR A 160 -1.32 8.84 -1.92
C TYR A 160 -2.55 8.06 -2.36
N TYR A 161 -2.94 7.07 -1.54
CA TYR A 161 -4.23 6.41 -1.68
C TYR A 161 -5.36 7.35 -1.28
N ILE A 162 -5.30 7.94 -0.07
CA ILE A 162 -6.25 8.95 0.40
C ILE A 162 -5.53 10.29 0.50
N PHE A 163 -6.11 11.30 -0.16
CA PHE A 163 -5.75 12.70 0.01
C PHE A 163 -7.03 13.50 0.24
N ARG A 164 -7.16 14.10 1.41
CA ARG A 164 -8.30 14.94 1.77
C ARG A 164 -7.94 16.42 1.66
N CYS A 165 -8.90 17.26 1.27
CA CYS A 165 -8.79 18.72 1.33
C CYS A 165 -9.40 19.24 2.63
N ASP A 166 -8.98 18.69 3.76
CA ASP A 166 -9.20 19.20 5.10
C ASP A 166 -8.03 20.12 5.53
N ASP A 167 -7.94 20.48 6.83
CA ASP A 167 -6.93 21.45 7.29
C ASP A 167 -5.52 21.04 6.91
N LEU A 168 -5.13 19.77 7.19
CA LEU A 168 -3.80 19.24 6.85
C LEU A 168 -3.57 19.22 5.33
N GLY A 169 -4.54 18.73 4.58
CA GLY A 169 -4.40 18.64 3.12
C GLY A 169 -4.35 20.02 2.47
N MET A 170 -5.09 20.99 2.96
CA MET A 170 -5.04 22.38 2.48
C MET A 170 -3.72 23.06 2.83
N GLU A 171 -3.18 22.84 4.03
CA GLU A 171 -1.86 23.33 4.42
C GLU A 171 -0.78 22.82 3.45
N ILE A 172 -0.78 21.51 3.18
CA ILE A 172 0.16 20.89 2.22
C ILE A 172 -0.05 21.47 0.81
N LEU A 173 -1.28 21.58 0.31
CA LEU A 173 -1.57 22.11 -1.03
C LEU A 173 -1.12 23.57 -1.19
N ASN A 174 -1.35 24.41 -0.19
CA ASN A 174 -0.93 25.81 -0.21
C ASN A 174 0.60 25.91 -0.26
N LEU A 175 1.30 25.09 0.52
CA LEU A 175 2.76 25.04 0.51
C LEU A 175 3.30 24.56 -0.83
N LEU A 176 2.69 23.51 -1.42
CA LEU A 176 3.06 23.03 -2.75
C LEU A 176 2.82 24.09 -3.83
N GLY A 177 1.70 24.84 -3.78
CA GLY A 177 1.43 25.96 -4.67
C GLY A 177 2.47 27.07 -4.54
N LYS A 178 2.92 27.37 -3.32
CA LYS A 178 4.03 28.30 -3.08
C LYS A 178 5.32 27.79 -3.74
N LYS A 179 5.65 26.50 -3.60
CA LYS A 179 6.84 25.90 -4.24
C LYS A 179 6.74 25.96 -5.76
N VAL A 180 5.55 25.75 -6.35
CA VAL A 180 5.35 25.96 -7.80
C VAL A 180 5.66 27.39 -8.20
N SER A 181 5.23 28.40 -7.43
CA SER A 181 5.54 29.81 -7.71
C SER A 181 7.03 30.14 -7.56
N GLU A 182 7.78 29.32 -6.82
CA GLU A 182 9.24 29.39 -6.68
C GLU A 182 9.98 28.63 -7.80
N GLY A 183 9.26 28.03 -8.77
CA GLY A 183 9.83 27.30 -9.90
C GLY A 183 10.02 25.79 -9.66
N VAL A 184 9.58 25.26 -8.52
CA VAL A 184 9.65 23.82 -8.22
C VAL A 184 8.56 23.06 -8.99
N GLU A 185 8.91 21.98 -9.67
CA GLU A 185 7.94 21.15 -10.38
C GLU A 185 7.21 20.22 -9.40
N VAL A 186 5.88 20.30 -9.33
CA VAL A 186 5.08 19.50 -8.40
C VAL A 186 4.10 18.60 -9.13
N ARG A 187 4.14 17.29 -8.81
CA ARG A 187 3.19 16.28 -9.28
C ARG A 187 2.45 15.65 -8.10
N LEU A 188 1.12 15.59 -8.20
CA LEU A 188 0.25 14.94 -7.23
C LEU A 188 -0.56 13.83 -7.91
N LEU A 189 -0.31 12.59 -7.53
CA LEU A 189 -1.00 11.38 -7.98
C LEU A 189 -1.82 10.80 -6.82
N VAL A 190 -3.11 10.58 -7.04
CA VAL A 190 -3.98 10.00 -6.00
C VAL A 190 -4.85 8.88 -6.57
N ASP A 191 -5.25 7.91 -5.73
CA ASP A 191 -6.21 6.88 -6.13
C ASP A 191 -7.62 7.48 -6.28
N GLY A 192 -8.31 7.11 -7.36
CA GLY A 192 -9.62 7.70 -7.66
C GLY A 192 -10.72 7.31 -6.67
N MET A 193 -10.65 6.13 -6.03
CA MET A 193 -11.61 5.70 -5.02
C MET A 193 -11.20 6.12 -3.61
N GLY A 194 -9.94 5.92 -3.25
CA GLY A 194 -9.43 6.35 -1.95
C GLY A 194 -9.59 7.86 -1.73
N SER A 195 -9.41 8.64 -2.81
CA SER A 195 -9.55 10.10 -2.78
C SER A 195 -10.86 10.61 -3.40
N ASN A 196 -11.96 9.85 -3.30
CA ASN A 196 -13.27 10.23 -3.85
C ASN A 196 -13.89 11.49 -3.22
N SER A 197 -13.38 11.92 -2.07
CA SER A 197 -13.72 13.20 -1.43
C SER A 197 -13.25 14.42 -2.23
N LEU A 198 -12.28 14.25 -3.15
CA LEU A 198 -11.79 15.32 -4.05
C LEU A 198 -12.82 15.60 -5.15
N LYS A 199 -13.68 16.57 -4.91
CA LYS A 199 -14.70 16.99 -5.86
C LYS A 199 -14.10 17.92 -6.94
N LYS A 200 -14.86 18.19 -8.00
CA LYS A 200 -14.45 19.06 -9.11
C LYS A 200 -13.86 20.41 -8.65
N LYS A 201 -14.40 21.02 -7.60
CA LYS A 201 -13.88 22.29 -7.03
C LYS A 201 -12.46 22.12 -6.48
N ASN A 202 -12.17 21.02 -5.77
CA ASN A 202 -10.84 20.74 -5.21
C ASN A 202 -9.82 20.53 -6.33
N ILE A 203 -10.18 19.76 -7.37
CA ILE A 203 -9.31 19.52 -8.53
C ILE A 203 -9.01 20.83 -9.27
N LYS A 204 -10.03 21.70 -9.45
CA LYS A 204 -9.83 23.02 -10.05
C LYS A 204 -8.87 23.88 -9.24
N TYR A 205 -9.00 23.84 -7.91
CA TYR A 205 -8.09 24.54 -6.99
C TYR A 205 -6.66 24.01 -7.11
N ILE A 206 -6.45 22.69 -7.02
CA ILE A 206 -5.12 22.07 -7.15
C ILE A 206 -4.44 22.49 -8.46
N LYS A 207 -5.18 22.45 -9.58
CA LYS A 207 -4.65 22.85 -10.88
C LYS A 207 -4.38 24.37 -10.99
N SER A 208 -5.17 25.21 -10.31
CA SER A 208 -4.92 26.66 -10.28
C SER A 208 -3.67 27.06 -9.52
N LEU A 209 -3.18 26.19 -8.62
CA LEU A 209 -1.87 26.33 -7.97
C LEU A 209 -0.68 25.93 -8.86
N GLY A 210 -0.93 25.51 -10.12
CA GLY A 210 0.11 25.04 -11.03
C GLY A 210 0.59 23.61 -10.77
N ILE A 211 -0.05 22.87 -9.86
CA ILE A 211 0.30 21.50 -9.53
C ILE A 211 -0.18 20.56 -10.65
N LYS A 212 0.71 19.75 -11.21
CA LYS A 212 0.36 18.65 -12.13
C LYS A 212 -0.39 17.58 -11.35
N PHE A 213 -1.64 17.29 -11.76
CA PHE A 213 -2.55 16.42 -11.00
C PHE A 213 -3.09 15.30 -11.87
N SER A 214 -3.08 14.06 -11.34
CA SER A 214 -3.73 12.91 -11.99
C SER A 214 -4.36 11.96 -10.98
N PHE A 215 -5.42 11.26 -11.42
CA PHE A 215 -5.99 10.13 -10.72
C PHE A 215 -5.41 8.82 -11.26
N PHE A 216 -4.99 7.94 -10.37
CA PHE A 216 -4.78 6.54 -10.68
C PHE A 216 -6.14 5.85 -10.61
N PHE A 217 -6.63 5.33 -11.74
CA PHE A 217 -8.01 4.80 -11.91
C PHE A 217 -9.11 5.82 -11.60
N PRO A 218 -9.36 6.81 -12.47
CA PRO A 218 -10.44 7.77 -12.27
C PRO A 218 -11.80 7.08 -12.16
N SER A 219 -12.63 7.54 -11.21
CA SER A 219 -13.92 6.93 -10.85
C SER A 219 -15.09 7.28 -11.79
N ILE A 220 -14.85 7.87 -12.96
CA ILE A 220 -15.87 8.51 -13.83
C ILE A 220 -16.96 7.56 -14.33
N PHE A 221 -16.72 6.23 -14.30
CA PHE A 221 -17.71 5.20 -14.67
C PHE A 221 -17.73 4.05 -13.66
N SER A 222 -18.08 4.33 -12.41
CA SER A 222 -17.99 3.38 -11.30
C SER A 222 -18.87 2.12 -11.47
N PHE A 223 -19.92 2.12 -12.27
CA PHE A 223 -20.83 0.99 -12.45
C PHE A 223 -20.41 -0.04 -13.51
N ILE A 224 -19.50 0.29 -14.42
CA ILE A 224 -19.05 -0.62 -15.50
C ILE A 224 -17.52 -0.74 -15.52
N ASN A 225 -16.83 -0.27 -14.51
CA ASN A 225 -15.36 -0.27 -14.53
C ASN A 225 -14.83 -1.58 -13.94
N LEU A 226 -14.36 -2.48 -14.81
CA LEU A 226 -13.66 -3.73 -14.45
C LEU A 226 -12.43 -3.52 -13.52
N ARG A 227 -12.05 -2.26 -13.27
CA ARG A 227 -10.94 -1.87 -12.39
C ARG A 227 -11.38 -1.50 -10.98
N ILE A 228 -12.69 -1.64 -10.66
CA ILE A 228 -13.23 -1.22 -9.36
C ILE A 228 -12.55 -1.92 -8.17
N ASN A 229 -12.03 -3.12 -8.39
CA ASN A 229 -11.36 -3.91 -7.38
C ASN A 229 -9.87 -3.59 -7.18
N TYR A 230 -9.22 -2.98 -8.18
CA TYR A 230 -7.80 -2.66 -8.13
C TYR A 230 -7.58 -1.25 -7.59
N ARG A 231 -6.66 -1.09 -6.60
CA ARG A 231 -6.38 0.20 -5.95
C ARG A 231 -4.90 0.50 -5.94
N ASN A 232 -4.57 1.76 -6.13
CA ASN A 232 -3.21 2.22 -5.86
C ASN A 232 -3.09 2.61 -4.39
N HIS A 233 -2.61 1.65 -3.59
CA HIS A 233 -2.50 1.82 -2.14
C HIS A 233 -1.11 2.33 -1.72
N ARG A 234 -0.23 2.69 -2.64
CA ARG A 234 1.10 3.26 -2.37
C ARG A 234 0.98 4.65 -1.77
N LYS A 235 1.89 4.98 -0.84
CA LYS A 235 2.07 6.30 -0.27
C LYS A 235 3.54 6.62 -0.38
N ILE A 236 3.85 7.52 -1.30
CA ILE A 236 5.22 7.87 -1.68
C ILE A 236 5.31 9.39 -1.77
N VAL A 237 6.33 9.98 -1.16
CA VAL A 237 6.74 11.35 -1.46
C VAL A 237 8.21 11.34 -1.81
N ILE A 238 8.59 12.02 -2.87
CA ILE A 238 9.98 12.22 -3.26
C ILE A 238 10.22 13.71 -3.43
N ILE A 239 11.28 14.20 -2.79
CA ILE A 239 11.71 15.59 -2.84
C ILE A 239 13.12 15.62 -3.37
N ASP A 240 13.30 16.29 -4.52
CA ASP A 240 14.60 16.51 -5.19
C ASP A 240 15.41 15.22 -5.45
N GLY A 241 14.76 14.06 -5.51
CA GLY A 241 15.42 12.76 -5.67
C GLY A 241 16.33 12.34 -4.50
N ARG A 242 16.33 13.08 -3.39
CA ARG A 242 17.21 12.89 -2.23
C ARG A 242 16.50 12.46 -0.96
N THR A 243 15.27 12.94 -0.78
CA THR A 243 14.44 12.59 0.37
C THR A 243 13.21 11.86 -0.10
N GLY A 244 12.97 10.67 0.45
CA GLY A 244 11.82 9.84 0.16
C GLY A 244 11.02 9.52 1.41
N TYR A 245 9.70 9.44 1.27
CA TYR A 245 8.79 8.98 2.32
C TYR A 245 8.02 7.78 1.82
N VAL A 246 7.90 6.73 2.64
CA VAL A 246 7.12 5.53 2.37
C VAL A 246 6.56 4.93 3.66
N GLY A 247 5.32 4.48 3.66
CA GLY A 247 4.68 3.88 4.85
C GLY A 247 3.15 3.99 4.84
N GLY A 248 2.52 3.85 5.99
CA GLY A 248 1.07 3.67 6.08
C GLY A 248 0.24 4.96 6.10
N PHE A 249 0.77 6.10 6.56
CA PHE A 249 0.02 7.36 6.68
C PHE A 249 -0.46 7.89 5.33
N ASN A 250 -1.74 8.21 5.23
CA ASN A 250 -2.33 9.02 4.16
C ASN A 250 -2.36 10.51 4.56
N VAL A 251 -3.02 11.36 3.75
CA VAL A 251 -3.20 12.80 4.04
C VAL A 251 -4.64 13.09 4.44
N GLY A 252 -4.83 13.56 5.66
CA GLY A 252 -6.11 13.91 6.25
C GLY A 252 -5.99 14.15 7.76
N ASN A 253 -6.96 14.87 8.32
CA ASN A 253 -6.97 15.25 9.74
C ASN A 253 -6.98 14.03 10.69
N GLU A 254 -7.57 12.90 10.27
CA GLU A 254 -7.56 11.66 11.05
C GLU A 254 -6.16 11.13 11.33
N TYR A 255 -5.22 11.33 10.40
CA TYR A 255 -3.84 10.84 10.53
C TYR A 255 -2.95 11.69 11.45
N VAL A 256 -3.44 12.87 11.86
CA VAL A 256 -2.79 13.75 12.85
C VAL A 256 -3.66 13.90 14.11
N ASN A 257 -4.37 12.83 14.47
CA ASN A 257 -5.18 12.73 15.69
C ASN A 257 -6.30 13.79 15.81
N LYS A 258 -6.78 14.31 14.68
CA LYS A 258 -7.92 15.25 14.58
C LYS A 258 -9.14 14.56 13.94
N GLY A 259 -9.17 13.22 13.94
CA GLY A 259 -10.29 12.42 13.45
C GLY A 259 -11.46 12.39 14.44
N LYS A 260 -12.66 11.99 13.93
CA LYS A 260 -13.86 11.85 14.75
C LYS A 260 -14.07 10.44 15.30
N GLN A 261 -13.46 9.43 14.69
CA GLN A 261 -13.74 8.03 14.98
C GLN A 261 -12.75 7.45 15.99
N PHE A 262 -11.49 7.83 15.91
CA PHE A 262 -10.41 7.35 16.79
C PHE A 262 -9.62 8.54 17.33
N ASP A 263 -9.32 8.53 18.61
CA ASP A 263 -8.56 9.60 19.29
C ASP A 263 -7.07 9.56 18.91
N PHE A 264 -6.56 8.38 18.56
CA PHE A 264 -5.17 8.20 18.17
C PHE A 264 -5.06 7.28 16.95
N TRP A 265 -4.32 7.75 15.92
CA TRP A 265 -4.00 7.00 14.72
C TRP A 265 -2.55 6.52 14.80
N ARG A 266 -2.36 5.23 15.11
CA ARG A 266 -1.05 4.60 15.21
C ARG A 266 -0.68 3.97 13.86
N ASP A 267 0.26 4.55 13.14
CA ASP A 267 0.78 3.98 11.88
C ASP A 267 2.32 4.01 11.88
N THR A 268 2.96 3.44 10.87
CA THR A 268 4.42 3.48 10.71
C THR A 268 4.79 4.03 9.34
N HIS A 269 5.73 4.98 9.32
CA HIS A 269 6.20 5.62 8.09
C HIS A 269 7.70 5.86 8.18
N LEU A 270 8.38 5.76 7.05
CA LEU A 270 9.81 6.02 6.93
C LEU A 270 10.06 7.33 6.19
N ARG A 271 11.05 8.08 6.65
CA ARG A 271 11.80 9.06 5.87
C ARG A 271 13.14 8.45 5.53
N ILE A 272 13.47 8.41 4.26
CA ILE A 272 14.70 7.82 3.72
C ILE A 272 15.45 8.92 2.99
N LYS A 273 16.75 9.05 3.26
CA LYS A 273 17.67 9.86 2.45
C LYS A 273 18.77 8.96 1.93
N GLY A 274 19.08 9.05 0.65
CA GLY A 274 20.11 8.24 0.00
C GLY A 274 19.60 7.45 -1.20
N ASP A 275 20.34 6.41 -1.56
CA ASP A 275 20.19 5.72 -2.85
C ASP A 275 18.87 4.99 -3.02
N ALA A 276 18.26 4.50 -1.94
CA ALA A 276 16.93 3.84 -1.99
C ALA A 276 15.82 4.79 -2.46
N VAL A 277 16.00 6.11 -2.40
CA VAL A 277 15.04 7.10 -2.91
C VAL A 277 14.87 6.98 -4.42
N LEU A 278 15.90 6.53 -5.14
CA LEU A 278 15.84 6.29 -6.58
C LEU A 278 14.83 5.19 -6.95
N GLU A 279 14.71 4.14 -6.12
CA GLU A 279 13.72 3.09 -6.33
C GLU A 279 12.29 3.60 -6.09
N LEU A 280 12.09 4.50 -5.11
CA LEU A 280 10.82 5.19 -4.90
C LEU A 280 10.48 6.09 -6.10
N GLN A 281 11.46 6.87 -6.58
CA GLN A 281 11.30 7.75 -7.75
C GLN A 281 10.93 6.95 -9.00
N LYS A 282 11.65 5.88 -9.29
CA LYS A 282 11.38 4.96 -10.39
C LYS A 282 9.93 4.43 -10.31
N ARG A 283 9.47 3.99 -9.13
CA ARG A 283 8.12 3.50 -8.97
C ARG A 283 7.07 4.59 -9.18
N PHE A 284 7.29 5.78 -8.64
CA PHE A 284 6.41 6.93 -8.88
C PHE A 284 6.32 7.26 -10.37
N THR A 285 7.45 7.33 -11.07
CA THR A 285 7.51 7.64 -12.51
C THR A 285 6.65 6.67 -13.32
N LEU A 286 6.80 5.37 -13.10
CA LEU A 286 6.00 4.35 -13.79
C LEU A 286 4.49 4.48 -13.50
N ASP A 287 4.12 4.82 -12.26
CA ASP A 287 2.72 5.02 -11.88
C ASP A 287 2.15 6.33 -12.46
N TRP A 288 2.94 7.41 -12.47
CA TRP A 288 2.55 8.69 -13.05
C TRP A 288 2.32 8.58 -14.58
N GLU A 289 3.27 8.01 -15.29
CA GLU A 289 3.16 7.84 -16.75
C GLU A 289 1.95 6.98 -17.13
N TYR A 290 1.67 5.94 -16.34
CA TYR A 290 0.47 5.14 -16.55
C TYR A 290 -0.82 5.94 -16.34
N ALA A 291 -0.88 6.77 -15.29
CA ALA A 291 -2.07 7.50 -14.89
C ALA A 291 -2.28 8.79 -15.71
N ALA A 292 -1.24 9.59 -15.85
CA ALA A 292 -1.30 10.90 -16.49
C ALA A 292 -1.16 10.84 -18.02
N LYS A 293 -0.64 9.72 -18.57
CA LYS A 293 -0.28 9.58 -19.99
C LYS A 293 0.78 10.60 -20.44
N GLU A 294 1.57 11.08 -19.49
CA GLU A 294 2.67 12.02 -19.69
C GLU A 294 3.99 11.28 -19.41
N SER A 295 4.90 11.29 -20.34
CA SER A 295 6.25 10.74 -20.14
C SER A 295 7.08 11.69 -19.30
N ILE A 296 7.77 11.15 -18.31
CA ILE A 296 8.76 11.88 -17.51
C ILE A 296 10.13 11.63 -18.13
N ASP A 297 10.87 12.69 -18.44
CA ASP A 297 12.27 12.56 -18.88
C ASP A 297 13.11 12.10 -17.68
N GLU A 298 13.50 10.82 -17.71
CA GLU A 298 14.30 10.21 -16.64
C GLU A 298 15.64 10.94 -16.41
N LYS A 299 16.18 11.60 -17.44
CA LYS A 299 17.43 12.36 -17.32
C LYS A 299 17.31 13.59 -16.41
N GLN A 300 16.10 14.14 -16.26
CA GLN A 300 15.86 15.27 -15.35
C GLN A 300 15.72 14.85 -13.88
N TYR A 301 15.36 13.58 -13.62
CA TYR A 301 14.96 13.12 -12.29
C TYR A 301 15.80 11.96 -11.74
N VAL A 302 16.52 11.27 -12.61
CA VAL A 302 17.53 10.32 -12.20
C VAL A 302 18.84 11.09 -12.08
N LEU A 303 19.47 11.01 -10.94
CA LEU A 303 20.88 11.36 -10.79
C LEU A 303 21.67 10.68 -11.91
N THR A 304 21.95 11.44 -12.97
CA THR A 304 22.70 10.96 -14.11
C THR A 304 24.16 10.86 -13.69
N LYS A 305 24.51 9.77 -13.17
CA LYS A 305 25.80 9.12 -12.98
C LYS A 305 25.90 8.48 -11.59
N LEU A 306 25.35 7.26 -11.50
CA LEU A 306 26.04 6.24 -10.74
C LEU A 306 27.17 5.73 -11.64
N THR A 307 28.20 6.50 -11.88
CA THR A 307 29.50 5.97 -12.26
C THR A 307 30.28 5.89 -10.98
N PRO A 308 30.78 4.72 -10.58
CA PRO A 308 31.86 4.66 -9.62
C PRO A 308 33.02 5.45 -10.23
N SER A 309 33.36 6.62 -9.68
CA SER A 309 34.72 7.10 -9.77
C SER A 309 35.54 6.24 -8.80
N ASP A 310 36.78 5.97 -9.10
CA ASP A 310 37.72 5.20 -8.25
C ASP A 310 37.85 5.73 -6.82
N ASP A 311 37.20 6.81 -6.47
CA ASP A 311 37.00 7.40 -5.15
C ASP A 311 35.51 7.43 -4.79
N GLU A 312 34.96 6.39 -4.28
CA GLU A 312 33.68 6.12 -3.56
C GLU A 312 32.66 7.26 -3.33
N THR A 313 32.64 8.32 -4.13
CA THR A 313 31.72 9.46 -4.02
C THR A 313 30.79 9.53 -5.23
N TYR A 314 29.48 9.38 -4.98
CA TYR A 314 28.44 9.63 -5.99
C TYR A 314 28.43 11.12 -6.37
N VAL A 315 28.82 11.44 -7.61
CA VAL A 315 28.81 12.81 -8.13
C VAL A 315 27.46 13.12 -8.74
N LEU A 316 26.73 14.05 -8.15
CA LEU A 316 25.60 14.72 -8.79
C LEU A 316 26.07 15.39 -10.09
N SER A 317 25.25 15.39 -11.16
CA SER A 317 25.64 16.10 -12.37
C SER A 317 25.94 17.57 -12.05
N ASP A 318 27.03 18.09 -12.61
CA ASP A 318 27.48 19.48 -12.35
C ASP A 318 26.37 20.50 -12.64
N LEU A 319 25.53 20.26 -13.64
CA LEU A 319 24.34 21.07 -13.94
C LEU A 319 23.33 21.14 -12.81
N PHE A 320 23.11 20.02 -12.09
CA PHE A 320 22.18 19.98 -10.96
C PHE A 320 22.79 20.63 -9.71
N LEU A 321 24.09 20.47 -9.50
CA LEU A 321 24.82 21.15 -8.42
C LEU A 321 24.88 22.66 -8.65
N ASP A 322 25.03 23.09 -9.88
CA ASP A 322 25.07 24.52 -10.23
C ASP A 322 23.67 25.15 -10.13
N ALA A 323 22.60 24.44 -10.53
CA ALA A 323 21.23 24.88 -10.31
C ALA A 323 20.90 25.03 -8.81
N ILE A 324 21.37 24.10 -7.96
CA ILE A 324 21.21 24.19 -6.50
C ILE A 324 22.00 25.37 -5.94
N LYS A 325 23.24 25.59 -6.39
CA LYS A 325 24.09 26.70 -5.91
C LYS A 325 23.49 28.05 -6.30
N GLN A 326 23.04 28.20 -7.55
CA GLN A 326 22.39 29.42 -8.00
C GLN A 326 21.12 29.73 -7.22
N HIS A 327 20.23 28.73 -7.04
CA HIS A 327 18.97 28.91 -6.30
C HIS A 327 19.19 29.16 -4.80
N LYS A 328 20.19 28.51 -4.18
CA LYS A 328 20.56 28.75 -2.80
C LYS A 328 21.11 30.16 -2.57
N ASN A 329 21.87 30.69 -3.52
CA ASN A 329 22.37 32.07 -3.48
C ASN A 329 21.25 33.10 -3.66
N GLU A 330 20.27 32.84 -4.53
CA GLU A 330 19.07 33.68 -4.69
C GLU A 330 18.17 33.66 -3.45
N LEU A 331 18.00 32.51 -2.79
CA LEU A 331 17.23 32.38 -1.54
C LEU A 331 17.91 33.06 -0.36
N MET A 332 19.24 32.97 -0.24
CA MET A 332 19.97 33.66 0.83
C MET A 332 19.91 35.18 0.69
N SER A 333 19.84 35.70 -0.52
CA SER A 333 19.65 37.15 -0.76
C SER A 333 18.26 37.65 -0.40
N LYS A 334 17.23 36.78 -0.44
CA LYS A 334 15.83 37.12 -0.11
C LYS A 334 15.45 36.91 1.35
N ASN A 335 16.15 36.02 2.10
CA ASN A 335 15.79 35.64 3.46
C ASN A 335 16.24 36.60 4.59
N ASN A 336 16.91 37.70 4.28
CA ASN A 336 17.29 38.71 5.30
C ASN A 336 16.12 39.62 5.74
N LYS A 337 14.85 39.32 5.39
CA LYS A 337 13.70 40.17 5.74
C LYS A 337 12.54 39.51 6.48
N PHE A 338 12.62 38.24 6.88
CA PHE A 338 11.51 37.60 7.61
C PHE A 338 12.01 36.73 8.78
N ASN A 339 12.32 37.38 9.89
CA ASN A 339 12.37 36.75 11.21
C ASN A 339 11.43 37.49 12.14
N SER A 340 10.26 36.92 12.42
CA SER A 340 9.57 37.08 13.70
C SER A 340 8.32 36.20 13.80
N ASN A 341 8.25 35.45 14.90
CA ASN A 341 7.08 34.85 15.53
C ASN A 341 6.45 33.59 14.91
N ILE A 342 6.99 32.45 15.31
CA ILE A 342 6.18 31.22 15.43
C ILE A 342 6.39 30.67 16.84
N ASN A 343 5.31 30.72 17.64
CA ASN A 343 5.23 30.08 18.95
C ASN A 343 5.36 28.56 18.79
N SER A 344 6.39 28.02 19.40
CA SER A 344 6.63 26.57 19.48
C SER A 344 5.62 25.91 20.41
N SER A 345 4.66 25.18 19.86
CA SER A 345 3.90 24.19 20.61
C SER A 345 4.85 23.06 21.03
N LYS A 346 4.85 22.71 22.31
CA LYS A 346 5.68 21.62 22.89
C LYS A 346 5.38 20.29 22.17
N PRO A 347 6.36 19.44 21.87
CA PRO A 347 6.15 18.14 21.30
C PRO A 347 5.38 17.24 22.29
N SER A 348 4.31 16.61 21.79
CA SER A 348 3.40 15.75 22.56
C SER A 348 3.92 14.31 22.75
N THR A 349 5.13 13.98 22.28
CA THR A 349 5.71 12.64 22.36
C THR A 349 7.08 12.68 23.06
N PRO A 350 7.43 11.66 23.87
CA PRO A 350 8.76 11.60 24.49
C PRO A 350 9.87 11.64 23.43
N ALA A 351 10.86 12.47 23.62
CA ALA A 351 11.96 12.78 22.68
C ALA A 351 12.77 11.55 22.17
N ASN A 352 12.53 10.36 22.70
CA ASN A 352 13.27 9.13 22.39
C ASN A 352 12.82 8.38 21.12
N TYR A 353 11.70 8.75 20.46
CA TYR A 353 11.16 8.00 19.31
C TYR A 353 11.57 8.54 17.93
N LEU A 354 12.40 9.58 17.85
CA LEU A 354 12.79 10.17 16.57
C LEU A 354 14.30 10.01 16.32
N LYS A 355 14.78 8.76 16.33
CA LYS A 355 16.17 8.43 16.03
C LYS A 355 16.38 8.33 14.51
N THR A 356 17.50 8.88 14.03
CA THR A 356 17.96 8.72 12.64
C THR A 356 19.13 7.74 12.62
N PHE A 357 19.07 6.79 11.70
CA PHE A 357 20.11 5.78 11.48
C PHE A 357 20.78 6.05 10.13
N ASN A 358 22.08 5.80 10.00
CA ASN A 358 22.86 6.05 8.79
C ASN A 358 23.52 4.75 8.30
N LYS A 359 23.88 4.69 7.02
CA LYS A 359 24.49 3.52 6.37
C LYS A 359 23.61 2.28 6.44
N VAL A 360 22.30 2.50 6.28
CA VAL A 360 21.26 1.45 6.39
C VAL A 360 21.10 0.72 5.07
N GLY A 361 21.12 -0.61 5.12
CA GLY A 361 20.82 -1.48 3.97
C GLY A 361 19.33 -1.52 3.67
N ILE A 362 18.91 -1.21 2.43
CA ILE A 362 17.50 -1.16 2.03
C ILE A 362 17.30 -1.76 0.64
N GLN A 363 16.19 -2.50 0.49
CA GLN A 363 15.56 -2.79 -0.80
C GLN A 363 14.12 -2.25 -0.80
N VAL A 364 13.71 -1.59 -1.87
CA VAL A 364 12.32 -1.15 -2.06
C VAL A 364 11.62 -2.15 -2.97
N ILE A 365 10.60 -2.81 -2.44
CA ILE A 365 9.81 -3.81 -3.16
C ILE A 365 8.44 -3.24 -3.50
N SER A 366 8.03 -3.34 -4.76
CA SER A 366 6.66 -2.99 -5.16
C SER A 366 5.92 -4.22 -5.69
N SER A 367 4.67 -4.36 -5.28
CA SER A 367 3.74 -5.37 -5.80
C SER A 367 2.54 -4.71 -6.43
N GLY A 368 1.88 -5.43 -7.33
CA GLY A 368 0.64 -4.98 -7.94
C GLY A 368 0.01 -6.06 -8.81
N PRO A 369 -1.24 -5.85 -9.22
CA PRO A 369 -1.94 -6.76 -10.12
C PRO A 369 -1.32 -6.82 -11.54
N ASP A 370 -0.35 -5.97 -11.83
CA ASP A 370 0.47 -5.94 -13.05
C ASP A 370 1.72 -6.80 -12.97
N ASN A 371 1.98 -7.43 -11.83
CA ASN A 371 3.12 -8.31 -11.62
C ASN A 371 2.76 -9.78 -11.90
N LEU A 372 3.77 -10.58 -12.27
CA LEU A 372 3.62 -12.03 -12.47
C LEU A 372 3.41 -12.77 -11.14
N GLU A 373 4.03 -12.26 -10.08
CA GLU A 373 4.01 -12.85 -8.75
C GLU A 373 3.74 -11.79 -7.68
N GLU A 374 3.35 -12.22 -6.50
CA GLU A 374 3.10 -11.39 -5.34
C GLU A 374 4.42 -11.11 -4.58
N TYR A 375 5.27 -10.23 -5.09
CA TYR A 375 6.63 -10.02 -4.61
C TYR A 375 6.75 -9.63 -3.13
N ILE A 376 5.87 -8.75 -2.61
CA ILE A 376 5.87 -8.39 -1.18
C ILE A 376 5.48 -9.60 -0.33
N ARG A 377 4.46 -10.38 -0.75
CA ARG A 377 4.08 -11.63 -0.07
C ARG A 377 5.25 -12.63 -0.03
N ASN A 378 5.93 -12.82 -1.17
CA ASN A 378 7.09 -13.72 -1.26
C ASN A 378 8.23 -13.27 -0.34
N SER A 379 8.45 -11.95 -0.23
CA SER A 379 9.43 -11.39 0.72
C SER A 379 9.02 -11.67 2.18
N TYR A 380 7.73 -11.51 2.52
CA TYR A 380 7.20 -11.84 3.84
C TYR A 380 7.38 -13.32 4.17
N LEU A 381 7.02 -14.21 3.23
CA LEU A 381 7.22 -15.66 3.39
C LEU A 381 8.69 -16.00 3.63
N LYS A 382 9.62 -15.35 2.90
CA LYS A 382 11.05 -15.59 3.06
C LYS A 382 11.55 -15.09 4.42
N ILE A 383 11.11 -13.91 4.90
CA ILE A 383 11.42 -13.39 6.24
C ILE A 383 10.93 -14.36 7.31
N ILE A 384 9.66 -14.79 7.24
CA ILE A 384 9.04 -15.68 8.23
C ILE A 384 9.73 -17.05 8.26
N ASN A 385 10.01 -17.64 7.08
CA ASN A 385 10.66 -18.96 7.00
C ASN A 385 12.15 -18.93 7.43
N ASN A 386 12.80 -17.78 7.34
CA ASN A 386 14.17 -17.62 7.80
C ASN A 386 14.27 -17.32 9.30
N ALA A 387 13.22 -16.81 9.92
CA ALA A 387 13.24 -16.39 11.33
C ALA A 387 13.55 -17.56 12.29
N ARG A 388 14.35 -17.26 13.32
CA ARG A 388 14.83 -18.25 14.29
C ARG A 388 14.54 -17.89 15.74
N LYS A 389 14.33 -16.61 16.06
CA LYS A 389 14.12 -16.13 17.45
C LYS A 389 12.73 -15.54 17.60
N ASN A 390 12.40 -14.52 16.83
CA ASN A 390 11.15 -13.78 16.96
C ASN A 390 10.65 -13.23 15.62
N ILE A 391 9.34 -13.08 15.53
CA ILE A 391 8.64 -12.38 14.45
C ILE A 391 7.59 -11.48 15.09
N TYR A 392 7.69 -10.16 14.90
CA TYR A 392 6.74 -9.17 15.38
C TYR A 392 6.04 -8.49 14.21
N ILE A 393 4.71 -8.62 14.17
CA ILE A 393 3.87 -8.15 13.07
C ILE A 393 2.84 -7.14 13.59
N GLN A 394 2.75 -5.98 12.94
CA GLN A 394 1.63 -5.05 13.11
C GLN A 394 0.87 -4.94 11.80
N THR A 395 -0.45 -5.14 11.84
CA THR A 395 -1.31 -5.00 10.66
C THR A 395 -2.74 -4.64 11.08
N PRO A 396 -3.40 -3.67 10.39
CA PRO A 396 -4.80 -3.38 10.65
C PRO A 396 -5.73 -4.49 10.17
N TYR A 397 -5.36 -5.16 9.08
CA TYR A 397 -6.14 -6.22 8.46
C TYR A 397 -5.32 -7.50 8.37
N LEU A 398 -5.84 -8.54 8.98
CA LEU A 398 -5.23 -9.87 9.02
C LEU A 398 -6.17 -10.86 8.32
N VAL A 399 -5.96 -11.04 7.02
CA VAL A 399 -6.66 -12.00 6.17
C VAL A 399 -5.64 -12.71 5.29
N PRO A 400 -4.68 -13.45 5.91
CA PRO A 400 -3.59 -14.09 5.19
C PRO A 400 -4.09 -15.21 4.28
N ASP A 401 -3.37 -15.45 3.18
CA ASP A 401 -3.58 -16.62 2.33
C ASP A 401 -2.98 -17.90 2.97
N GLU A 402 -3.31 -19.05 2.40
CA GLU A 402 -2.89 -20.34 2.95
C GLU A 402 -1.36 -20.51 3.11
N PRO A 403 -0.50 -20.10 2.13
CA PRO A 403 0.94 -20.13 2.31
C PRO A 403 1.43 -19.30 3.51
N MET A 404 0.84 -18.13 3.74
CA MET A 404 1.17 -17.25 4.85
C MET A 404 0.74 -17.84 6.20
N ILE A 405 -0.47 -18.41 6.25
CA ILE A 405 -0.98 -19.13 7.43
C ILE A 405 -0.02 -20.27 7.78
N MET A 406 0.37 -21.08 6.81
CA MET A 406 1.26 -22.22 7.03
C MET A 406 2.64 -21.78 7.52
N ALA A 407 3.25 -20.75 6.89
CA ALA A 407 4.55 -20.24 7.29
C ALA A 407 4.55 -19.74 8.75
N LEU A 408 3.52 -18.97 9.16
CA LEU A 408 3.38 -18.47 10.52
C LEU A 408 3.22 -19.61 11.54
N LYS A 409 2.40 -20.63 11.20
CA LYS A 409 2.20 -21.81 12.06
C LYS A 409 3.49 -22.60 12.22
N LEU A 410 4.21 -22.85 11.13
CA LEU A 410 5.48 -23.58 11.16
C LEU A 410 6.53 -22.83 11.98
N ALA A 411 6.65 -21.51 11.82
CA ALA A 411 7.57 -20.69 12.60
C ALA A 411 7.25 -20.81 14.11
N ALA A 412 5.98 -20.63 14.53
CA ALA A 412 5.56 -20.75 15.91
C ALA A 412 5.78 -22.16 16.47
N SER A 413 5.42 -23.22 15.71
CA SER A 413 5.62 -24.63 16.11
C SER A 413 7.10 -25.01 16.21
N SER A 414 7.99 -24.29 15.51
CA SER A 414 9.45 -24.46 15.57
C SER A 414 10.09 -23.70 16.74
N GLY A 415 9.30 -23.04 17.60
CA GLY A 415 9.79 -22.33 18.79
C GLY A 415 10.10 -20.84 18.55
N VAL A 416 9.80 -20.28 17.37
CA VAL A 416 9.94 -18.84 17.12
C VAL A 416 8.84 -18.08 17.87
N ASP A 417 9.21 -17.00 18.57
CA ASP A 417 8.25 -16.13 19.29
C ASP A 417 7.48 -15.24 18.29
N VAL A 418 6.35 -15.74 17.80
CA VAL A 418 5.49 -15.03 16.84
C VAL A 418 4.45 -14.20 17.58
N ARG A 419 4.52 -12.87 17.42
CA ARG A 419 3.57 -11.91 17.99
C ARG A 419 2.91 -11.08 16.91
N ILE A 420 1.59 -11.00 16.96
CA ILE A 420 0.80 -10.23 16.00
C ILE A 420 -0.04 -9.19 16.76
N MET A 421 0.10 -7.92 16.39
CA MET A 421 -0.65 -6.82 16.93
C MET A 421 -1.68 -6.34 15.90
N VAL A 422 -2.93 -6.24 16.33
CA VAL A 422 -4.09 -5.88 15.50
C VAL A 422 -4.98 -4.89 16.25
N PRO A 423 -5.88 -4.13 15.58
CA PRO A 423 -6.82 -3.24 16.26
C PRO A 423 -7.73 -4.01 17.22
N ASP A 424 -8.07 -3.40 18.36
CA ASP A 424 -9.12 -3.94 19.26
C ASP A 424 -10.50 -3.69 18.64
N GLU A 425 -10.70 -2.49 18.08
CA GLU A 425 -11.90 -2.13 17.32
C GLU A 425 -11.56 -2.01 15.83
N ALA A 426 -12.36 -2.65 14.98
CA ALA A 426 -12.22 -2.56 13.54
C ALA A 426 -12.91 -1.29 13.01
N ASP A 427 -12.36 -0.70 11.96
CA ASP A 427 -12.94 0.43 11.25
C ASP A 427 -14.21 0.07 10.45
N HIS A 428 -14.36 -1.21 10.09
CA HIS A 428 -15.52 -1.76 9.39
C HIS A 428 -16.02 -3.05 10.03
N PHE A 429 -17.34 -3.17 10.16
CA PHE A 429 -18.01 -4.32 10.76
C PHE A 429 -17.59 -5.67 10.16
N PHE A 430 -17.52 -5.77 8.83
CA PHE A 430 -17.10 -6.98 8.14
C PHE A 430 -15.66 -7.39 8.49
N MET A 431 -14.76 -6.41 8.62
CA MET A 431 -13.34 -6.66 8.92
C MET A 431 -13.15 -7.20 10.35
N ALA A 432 -14.04 -6.88 11.29
CA ALA A 432 -14.01 -7.44 12.64
C ALA A 432 -14.17 -8.97 12.63
N TYR A 433 -15.11 -9.49 11.85
CA TYR A 433 -15.31 -10.95 11.71
C TYR A 433 -14.18 -11.62 10.92
N ALA A 434 -13.69 -10.95 9.87
CA ALA A 434 -12.58 -11.44 9.08
C ALA A 434 -11.30 -11.59 9.95
N LEU A 435 -11.01 -10.57 10.74
CA LEU A 435 -9.89 -10.57 11.69
C LEU A 435 -10.06 -11.69 12.72
N SER A 436 -11.26 -11.83 13.32
CA SER A 436 -11.53 -12.83 14.34
C SER A 436 -11.41 -14.27 13.80
N ALA A 437 -11.89 -14.52 12.57
CA ALA A 437 -11.76 -15.82 11.90
C ALA A 437 -10.30 -16.18 11.59
N SER A 438 -9.48 -15.18 11.22
CA SER A 438 -8.04 -15.39 10.99
C SER A 438 -7.29 -15.68 12.29
N ILE A 439 -7.62 -14.99 13.37
CA ILE A 439 -7.08 -15.26 14.70
C ILE A 439 -7.41 -16.70 15.13
N ASP A 440 -8.66 -17.17 14.95
CA ASP A 440 -9.07 -18.54 15.28
C ASP A 440 -8.20 -19.60 14.58
N THR A 441 -7.80 -19.30 13.35
CA THR A 441 -6.96 -20.20 12.55
C THR A 441 -5.51 -20.27 13.07
N LEU A 442 -4.99 -19.20 13.66
CA LEU A 442 -3.57 -19.03 13.99
C LEU A 442 -3.27 -19.20 15.49
N ILE A 443 -4.18 -18.79 16.39
CA ILE A 443 -3.92 -18.72 17.84
C ILE A 443 -3.61 -20.09 18.46
N LYS A 444 -4.21 -21.16 17.93
CA LYS A 444 -4.01 -22.55 18.40
C LYS A 444 -2.59 -23.09 18.12
N SER A 445 -1.82 -22.40 17.27
CA SER A 445 -0.44 -22.78 16.95
C SER A 445 0.60 -22.09 17.83
N GLY A 446 0.19 -21.43 18.91
CA GLY A 446 1.10 -20.74 19.84
C GLY A 446 1.42 -19.31 19.46
N ILE A 447 0.81 -18.77 18.41
CA ILE A 447 0.97 -17.37 17.99
C ILE A 447 0.27 -16.47 19.00
N LYS A 448 0.98 -15.43 19.48
CA LYS A 448 0.50 -14.50 20.50
C LYS A 448 -0.16 -13.29 19.87
N PHE A 449 -1.40 -12.99 20.27
CA PHE A 449 -2.17 -11.87 19.74
C PHE A 449 -2.31 -10.74 20.75
N TYR A 450 -2.08 -9.50 20.27
CA TYR A 450 -2.20 -8.26 21.03
C TYR A 450 -3.23 -7.37 20.36
N ARG A 451 -4.28 -6.99 21.10
CA ARG A 451 -5.37 -6.12 20.64
C ARG A 451 -5.09 -4.68 21.09
N TYR A 452 -4.72 -3.80 20.14
CA TYR A 452 -4.35 -2.41 20.43
C TYR A 452 -5.57 -1.55 20.77
N LYS A 453 -5.56 -0.90 21.95
CA LYS A 453 -6.73 -0.24 22.56
C LYS A 453 -6.68 1.29 22.54
N LYS A 454 -5.51 1.91 22.47
CA LYS A 454 -5.35 3.36 22.59
C LYS A 454 -5.95 4.16 21.42
N GLY A 455 -6.33 3.48 20.34
CA GLY A 455 -6.88 4.06 19.13
C GLY A 455 -6.88 3.03 18.01
N PHE A 456 -6.70 3.47 16.77
CA PHE A 456 -6.65 2.56 15.63
C PHE A 456 -5.20 2.31 15.20
N ILE A 457 -4.73 1.06 15.32
CA ILE A 457 -3.43 0.68 14.78
C ILE A 457 -3.56 0.33 13.30
N HIS A 458 -2.85 1.10 12.47
CA HIS A 458 -2.87 0.96 11.01
C HIS A 458 -1.45 0.69 10.46
N ALA A 459 -0.47 0.36 11.31
CA ALA A 459 0.89 0.02 10.90
C ALA A 459 0.93 -1.26 10.07
N LYS A 460 1.86 -1.34 9.11
CA LYS A 460 2.14 -2.51 8.29
C LYS A 460 3.62 -2.81 8.40
N THR A 461 3.97 -3.58 9.43
CA THR A 461 5.36 -3.90 9.77
C THR A 461 5.54 -5.39 10.03
N ILE A 462 6.65 -5.93 9.60
CA ILE A 462 7.16 -7.25 10.00
C ILE A 462 8.61 -7.07 10.39
N CYS A 463 8.97 -7.38 11.63
CA CYS A 463 10.35 -7.38 12.12
C CYS A 463 10.72 -8.80 12.54
N ALA A 464 11.94 -9.25 12.25
CA ALA A 464 12.40 -10.59 12.61
C ALA A 464 13.85 -10.56 13.10
N ASP A 465 14.09 -11.32 14.20
CA ASP A 465 15.38 -11.67 14.76
C ASP A 465 16.31 -10.49 15.12
N GLY A 466 15.74 -9.27 15.23
CA GLY A 466 16.52 -8.04 15.43
C GLY A 466 17.39 -7.64 14.25
N CYS A 467 17.15 -8.17 13.04
CA CYS A 467 18.06 -8.01 11.91
C CYS A 467 17.40 -7.53 10.62
N VAL A 468 16.13 -7.87 10.38
CA VAL A 468 15.38 -7.46 9.18
C VAL A 468 14.02 -6.94 9.56
N CYS A 469 13.60 -5.83 8.96
CA CYS A 469 12.21 -5.42 9.03
C CYS A 469 11.68 -4.93 7.68
N SER A 470 10.39 -5.16 7.45
CA SER A 470 9.63 -4.63 6.32
C SER A 470 8.65 -3.58 6.84
N ILE A 471 8.69 -2.38 6.29
CA ILE A 471 7.79 -1.28 6.61
C ILE A 471 7.26 -0.70 5.31
N GLY A 472 5.92 -0.56 5.19
CA GLY A 472 5.37 -0.04 3.94
C GLY A 472 3.85 0.10 3.96
N THR A 473 3.24 -0.23 2.82
CA THR A 473 1.81 -0.03 2.61
C THR A 473 1.00 -1.32 2.63
N ALA A 474 1.64 -2.49 2.45
CA ALA A 474 0.97 -3.77 2.33
C ALA A 474 0.52 -4.33 3.68
N ASN A 475 -0.78 -4.55 3.85
CA ASN A 475 -1.33 -5.30 4.97
C ASN A 475 -1.00 -6.80 4.84
N LEU A 476 -1.23 -7.55 5.91
CA LEU A 476 -1.13 -9.01 5.88
C LEU A 476 -2.47 -9.62 5.41
N ASP A 477 -2.89 -9.27 4.19
CA ASP A 477 -4.15 -9.72 3.61
C ASP A 477 -4.03 -10.07 2.12
N ILE A 478 -4.95 -10.91 1.64
CA ILE A 478 -5.00 -11.38 0.25
C ILE A 478 -5.16 -10.19 -0.72
N ARG A 479 -5.90 -9.16 -0.33
CA ARG A 479 -6.15 -7.98 -1.17
C ARG A 479 -4.88 -7.18 -1.41
N SER A 480 -4.07 -6.93 -0.38
CA SER A 480 -2.76 -6.28 -0.50
C SER A 480 -1.79 -7.12 -1.35
N PHE A 481 -1.88 -8.44 -1.28
CA PHE A 481 -0.99 -9.32 -2.04
C PHE A 481 -1.35 -9.42 -3.53
N LYS A 482 -2.66 -9.45 -3.87
CA LYS A 482 -3.13 -9.80 -5.22
C LYS A 482 -3.77 -8.65 -6.00
N LEU A 483 -4.39 -7.68 -5.34
CA LEU A 483 -5.27 -6.69 -5.97
C LEU A 483 -4.77 -5.26 -5.87
N ASN A 484 -4.09 -4.90 -4.79
CA ASN A 484 -3.58 -3.55 -4.62
C ASN A 484 -2.20 -3.36 -5.22
N PHE A 485 -1.92 -2.15 -5.69
CA PHE A 485 -0.56 -1.68 -5.92
C PHE A 485 0.02 -1.23 -4.58
N GLU A 486 1.02 -1.96 -4.08
CA GLU A 486 1.66 -1.74 -2.79
C GLU A 486 3.16 -1.45 -2.95
N ILE A 487 3.77 -0.91 -1.88
CA ILE A 487 5.20 -0.66 -1.81
C ILE A 487 5.71 -0.80 -0.38
N ASN A 488 6.81 -1.51 -0.22
CA ASN A 488 7.47 -1.70 1.08
C ASN A 488 8.97 -1.46 0.97
N ALA A 489 9.56 -0.90 2.00
CA ALA A 489 11.00 -0.91 2.22
C ALA A 489 11.36 -2.09 3.12
N ILE A 490 12.25 -2.95 2.66
CA ILE A 490 12.86 -4.00 3.47
C ILE A 490 14.21 -3.49 3.93
N ILE A 491 14.40 -3.43 5.22
CA ILE A 491 15.57 -2.88 5.91
C ILE A 491 16.41 -4.03 6.45
N TYR A 492 17.68 -4.05 6.10
CA TYR A 492 18.68 -5.04 6.48
C TYR A 492 19.71 -4.38 7.42
N ASP A 493 19.23 -4.05 8.63
CA ASP A 493 20.01 -3.35 9.62
C ASP A 493 19.54 -3.70 11.03
N SER A 494 20.46 -4.12 11.89
CA SER A 494 20.13 -4.59 13.24
C SER A 494 19.66 -3.47 14.17
N ASP A 495 20.25 -2.27 14.04
CA ASP A 495 19.90 -1.15 14.91
C ASP A 495 18.49 -0.64 14.59
N VAL A 496 18.18 -0.50 13.28
CA VAL A 496 16.85 -0.09 12.83
C VAL A 496 15.81 -1.16 13.16
N THR A 497 16.15 -2.44 12.97
CA THR A 497 15.21 -3.54 13.26
C THR A 497 14.92 -3.63 14.75
N SER A 498 15.96 -3.66 15.60
CA SER A 498 15.81 -3.68 17.06
C SER A 498 15.04 -2.46 17.56
N TYR A 499 15.24 -1.29 16.96
CA TYR A 499 14.46 -0.09 17.28
C TYR A 499 12.97 -0.27 16.96
N ASN A 500 12.62 -0.85 15.82
CA ASN A 500 11.22 -1.11 15.45
C ASN A 500 10.60 -2.26 16.28
N GLU A 501 11.39 -3.28 16.67
CA GLU A 501 10.95 -4.29 17.64
C GLU A 501 10.66 -3.68 19.00
N ASN A 502 11.49 -2.74 19.47
CA ASN A 502 11.24 -2.02 20.73
C ASN A 502 9.98 -1.14 20.64
N ILE A 503 9.69 -0.54 19.48
CA ILE A 503 8.42 0.16 19.25
C ILE A 503 7.24 -0.81 19.42
N PHE A 504 7.31 -2.02 18.83
CA PHE A 504 6.29 -3.05 19.00
C PHE A 504 6.10 -3.42 20.49
N ILE A 505 7.21 -3.65 21.21
CA ILE A 505 7.16 -3.99 22.64
C ILE A 505 6.54 -2.85 23.47
N ASN A 506 6.85 -1.59 23.15
CA ASN A 506 6.24 -0.45 23.82
C ASN A 506 4.74 -0.33 23.50
N ASP A 507 4.34 -0.55 22.25
CA ASP A 507 2.92 -0.57 21.85
C ASP A 507 2.12 -1.68 22.58
N MET A 508 2.76 -2.77 23.03
CA MET A 508 2.10 -3.81 23.82
C MET A 508 1.54 -3.29 25.15
N ASN A 509 2.10 -2.21 25.72
CA ASN A 509 1.57 -1.60 26.95
C ASN A 509 0.18 -0.98 26.74
N ASP A 510 -0.13 -0.58 25.48
CA ASP A 510 -1.43 -0.06 25.08
C ASP A 510 -2.37 -1.18 24.53
N CYS A 511 -1.99 -2.45 24.69
CA CYS A 511 -2.72 -3.61 24.18
C CYS A 511 -3.39 -4.44 25.27
N ARG A 512 -4.42 -5.17 24.86
CA ARG A 512 -4.93 -6.32 25.59
C ARG A 512 -4.35 -7.60 24.96
N PHE A 513 -3.70 -8.44 25.77
CA PHE A 513 -3.34 -9.79 25.34
C PHE A 513 -4.59 -10.64 25.14
N LEU A 514 -4.68 -11.35 24.02
CA LEU A 514 -5.80 -12.23 23.72
C LEU A 514 -5.42 -13.67 24.01
N SER A 515 -5.96 -14.24 25.09
CA SER A 515 -5.79 -15.67 25.39
C SER A 515 -6.69 -16.54 24.49
N ILE A 516 -6.34 -17.83 24.37
CA ILE A 516 -7.18 -18.83 23.67
C ILE A 516 -8.54 -18.95 24.37
N GLU A 517 -8.55 -18.93 25.71
CA GLU A 517 -9.76 -19.03 26.52
C GLU A 517 -10.70 -17.85 26.23
N ASP A 518 -10.18 -16.62 26.20
CA ASP A 518 -11.00 -15.43 25.91
C ASP A 518 -11.50 -15.43 24.47
N HIS A 519 -10.68 -15.87 23.54
CA HIS A 519 -11.09 -16.01 22.14
C HIS A 519 -12.21 -17.07 21.99
N ASN A 520 -12.18 -18.15 22.75
CA ASN A 520 -13.19 -19.21 22.72
C ASN A 520 -14.54 -18.82 23.34
N LYS A 521 -14.60 -17.78 24.21
CA LYS A 521 -15.85 -17.26 24.82
C LYS A 521 -16.78 -16.58 23.82
N ARG A 522 -16.37 -16.41 22.56
CA ARG A 522 -17.22 -15.80 21.50
C ARG A 522 -18.55 -16.55 21.36
N SER A 523 -19.63 -15.78 21.15
CA SER A 523 -20.97 -16.34 21.01
C SER A 523 -21.09 -17.24 19.78
N PHE A 524 -22.05 -18.16 19.79
CA PHE A 524 -22.36 -19.00 18.62
C PHE A 524 -22.68 -18.15 17.38
N LYS A 525 -23.45 -17.05 17.54
CA LYS A 525 -23.75 -16.10 16.46
C LYS A 525 -22.48 -15.52 15.85
N THR A 526 -21.51 -15.09 16.67
CA THR A 526 -20.22 -14.56 16.20
C THR A 526 -19.45 -15.61 15.40
N LYS A 527 -19.32 -16.83 15.92
CA LYS A 527 -18.63 -17.94 15.24
C LYS A 527 -19.28 -18.31 13.90
N THR A 528 -20.61 -18.25 13.82
CA THR A 528 -21.34 -18.47 12.56
C THR A 528 -21.04 -17.39 11.53
N LEU A 529 -21.06 -16.11 11.94
CA LEU A 529 -20.72 -14.99 11.06
C LEU A 529 -19.27 -15.05 10.58
N GLU A 530 -18.32 -15.39 11.47
CA GLU A 530 -16.93 -15.64 11.12
C GLU A 530 -16.78 -16.73 10.06
N SER A 531 -17.52 -17.83 10.19
CA SER A 531 -17.51 -18.92 9.22
C SER A 531 -18.05 -18.49 7.85
N ILE A 532 -19.13 -17.70 7.83
CA ILE A 532 -19.68 -17.13 6.59
C ILE A 532 -18.67 -16.17 5.94
N VAL A 533 -18.09 -15.28 6.72
CA VAL A 533 -17.09 -14.32 6.23
C VAL A 533 -15.85 -15.04 5.68
N LYS A 534 -15.41 -16.12 6.34
CA LYS A 534 -14.28 -16.94 5.87
C LYS A 534 -14.52 -17.56 4.49
N LEU A 535 -15.76 -17.93 4.14
CA LEU A 535 -16.11 -18.42 2.81
C LEU A 535 -15.93 -17.36 1.72
N ILE A 536 -15.99 -16.08 2.10
CA ILE A 536 -15.85 -14.95 1.17
C ILE A 536 -14.38 -14.52 1.00
N PHE A 537 -13.46 -14.93 1.89
CA PHE A 537 -12.02 -14.59 1.80
C PHE A 537 -11.40 -14.80 0.43
N PRO A 538 -11.65 -15.92 -0.27
CA PRO A 538 -11.10 -16.15 -1.60
C PRO A 538 -11.62 -15.17 -2.67
N LEU A 539 -12.71 -14.44 -2.37
CA LEU A 539 -13.34 -13.48 -3.28
C LEU A 539 -12.88 -12.04 -3.03
N LEU A 540 -12.25 -11.78 -1.87
CA LEU A 540 -11.69 -10.49 -1.49
C LEU A 540 -10.31 -10.30 -2.11
#